data_f827eb6858df44ba27919d18c65aec2f
#
_entry.id   f827eb6858df44ba27919d18c65aec2f
#
_cell.length_a   1.000
_cell.length_b   1.000
_cell.length_c   1.000
_cell.angle_alpha   90.00
_cell.angle_beta   90.00
_cell.angle_gamma   90.00
#
_symmetry.space_group_name_H-M   'P 1'
#
loop_
_entity.id
_entity.type
_entity.pdbx_description
1 polymer ?
#
loop_
_entity_poly.entity_id
_entity_poly.type
_entity_poly.pdbx_seq_one_letter_code
_entity_poly.pdbx_strand_id
1 'polypeptide(L)'
;GCDACAGAIASGEAPVNACPVGGDAAAAKIAEILGKEVEKTKRMTAFVRCAGTCGKSKQNYDYCGVKDCEMLAFVPSGGPKACHGGCLGFGNCVKACAFGAIQVIDGVAVVDREKCRGCGQCALHCPKHLIEMISYEQKTAVVCSSREKGKAVMAACEAGCIGCKKCERTCSQSAIRVEESLAHIDPEKCTGCGACIEACPRNIIHRI
;
A
#
# COMPACT_ATOMS: atom_id res chain seq x y z
N GLY A 1 14.40 -7.24 -17.08
CA GLY A 1 13.81 -6.15 -17.86
C GLY A 1 12.82 -6.63 -18.91
N CYS A 2 12.42 -5.77 -19.84
CA CYS A 2 11.43 -6.11 -20.88
C CYS A 2 11.83 -7.31 -21.73
N ASP A 3 13.10 -7.43 -22.08
CA ASP A 3 13.64 -8.53 -22.87
C ASP A 3 13.49 -9.89 -22.17
N ALA A 4 13.85 -9.96 -20.89
CA ALA A 4 13.69 -11.17 -20.09
C ALA A 4 12.20 -11.56 -19.93
N CYS A 5 11.32 -10.57 -19.77
CA CYS A 5 9.87 -10.82 -19.71
C CYS A 5 9.33 -11.35 -21.05
N ALA A 6 9.76 -10.75 -22.15
CA ALA A 6 9.37 -11.19 -23.49
C ALA A 6 9.89 -12.62 -23.79
N GLY A 7 11.12 -12.93 -23.40
CA GLY A 7 11.71 -14.27 -23.51
C GLY A 7 10.91 -15.32 -22.74
N ALA A 8 10.58 -15.03 -21.47
CA ALA A 8 9.81 -15.94 -20.62
C ALA A 8 8.37 -16.17 -21.14
N ILE A 9 7.75 -15.16 -21.75
CA ILE A 9 6.43 -15.31 -22.38
C ILE A 9 6.54 -16.14 -23.65
N ALA A 10 7.58 -15.91 -24.47
CA ALA A 10 7.79 -16.64 -25.72
C ALA A 10 8.09 -18.13 -25.46
N SER A 11 8.89 -18.45 -24.43
CA SER A 11 9.20 -19.83 -24.00
C SER A 11 8.01 -20.53 -23.31
N GLY A 12 6.97 -19.78 -22.91
CA GLY A 12 5.83 -20.31 -22.17
C GLY A 12 6.05 -20.46 -20.66
N GLU A 13 7.17 -19.96 -20.14
CA GLU A 13 7.46 -19.92 -18.70
C GLU A 13 6.65 -18.85 -17.96
N ALA A 14 6.17 -17.84 -18.70
CA ALA A 14 5.30 -16.80 -18.16
C ALA A 14 4.01 -16.65 -19.00
N PRO A 15 2.89 -16.28 -18.39
CA PRO A 15 1.65 -16.05 -19.12
C PRO A 15 1.74 -14.79 -20.00
N VAL A 16 0.93 -14.72 -21.06
CA VAL A 16 0.91 -13.60 -22.04
C VAL A 16 0.65 -12.22 -21.41
N ASN A 17 0.04 -12.19 -20.25
CA ASN A 17 -0.30 -11.01 -19.45
C ASN A 17 0.71 -10.72 -18.32
N ALA A 18 1.88 -11.36 -18.32
CA ALA A 18 2.91 -11.20 -17.26
C ALA A 18 3.49 -9.77 -17.18
N CYS A 19 3.35 -8.95 -18.22
CA CYS A 19 3.88 -7.58 -18.22
C CYS A 19 2.90 -6.59 -17.56
N PRO A 20 3.13 -6.13 -16.30
CA PRO A 20 2.19 -5.22 -15.64
C PRO A 20 2.15 -3.84 -16.27
N VAL A 21 3.24 -3.44 -16.93
CA VAL A 21 3.38 -2.12 -17.59
C VAL A 21 2.61 -2.08 -18.90
N GLY A 22 2.66 -3.16 -19.68
CA GLY A 22 1.97 -3.27 -20.95
C GLY A 22 0.46 -3.43 -20.80
N GLY A 23 0.01 -3.98 -19.69
CA GLY A 23 -1.41 -4.22 -19.38
C GLY A 23 -2.12 -5.04 -20.46
N ASP A 24 -3.44 -4.92 -20.49
CA ASP A 24 -4.31 -5.73 -21.39
C ASP A 24 -4.03 -5.47 -22.88
N ALA A 25 -3.63 -4.26 -23.24
CA ALA A 25 -3.33 -3.92 -24.63
C ALA A 25 -2.10 -4.66 -25.18
N ALA A 26 -1.04 -4.79 -24.36
CA ALA A 26 0.13 -5.57 -24.74
C ALA A 26 -0.16 -7.07 -24.67
N ALA A 27 -0.89 -7.53 -23.66
CA ALA A 27 -1.30 -8.92 -23.52
C ALA A 27 -2.11 -9.41 -24.74
N ALA A 28 -3.06 -8.61 -25.23
CA ALA A 28 -3.85 -8.93 -26.42
C ALA A 28 -2.96 -9.10 -27.68
N LYS A 29 -2.02 -8.17 -27.91
CA LYS A 29 -1.09 -8.27 -29.05
C LYS A 29 -0.15 -9.48 -28.96
N ILE A 30 0.36 -9.75 -27.76
CA ILE A 30 1.24 -10.92 -27.52
C ILE A 30 0.46 -12.22 -27.74
N ALA A 31 -0.78 -12.28 -27.26
CA ALA A 31 -1.66 -13.43 -27.44
C ALA A 31 -1.98 -13.70 -28.91
N GLU A 32 -2.26 -12.65 -29.68
CA GLU A 32 -2.47 -12.72 -31.14
C GLU A 32 -1.25 -13.30 -31.85
N ILE A 33 -0.03 -12.82 -31.51
CA ILE A 33 1.22 -13.30 -32.08
C ILE A 33 1.49 -14.76 -31.73
N LEU A 34 1.20 -15.18 -30.49
CA LEU A 34 1.50 -16.52 -29.99
C LEU A 34 0.36 -17.52 -30.18
N GLY A 35 -0.80 -17.10 -30.69
CA GLY A 35 -1.99 -17.93 -30.84
C GLY A 35 -2.55 -18.45 -29.52
N LYS A 36 -2.40 -17.67 -28.44
CA LYS A 36 -2.84 -18.01 -27.07
C LYS A 36 -4.03 -17.15 -26.65
N GLU A 37 -4.84 -17.64 -25.73
CA GLU A 37 -5.91 -16.84 -25.12
C GLU A 37 -5.35 -15.94 -24.01
N VAL A 38 -5.93 -14.73 -23.86
CA VAL A 38 -5.59 -13.80 -22.79
C VAL A 38 -6.44 -14.10 -21.57
N GLU A 39 -5.81 -14.52 -20.49
CA GLU A 39 -6.45 -14.51 -19.18
C GLU A 39 -6.60 -13.09 -18.69
N LYS A 40 -7.82 -12.67 -18.34
CA LYS A 40 -8.05 -11.34 -17.76
C LYS A 40 -7.39 -11.25 -16.40
N THR A 41 -6.31 -10.48 -16.30
CA THR A 41 -5.70 -10.15 -15.01
C THR A 41 -6.40 -8.97 -14.39
N LYS A 42 -6.64 -9.04 -13.06
CA LYS A 42 -7.14 -7.88 -12.30
C LYS A 42 -6.07 -6.79 -12.31
N ARG A 43 -6.44 -5.57 -12.72
CA ARG A 43 -5.55 -4.40 -12.62
C ARG A 43 -5.13 -4.22 -11.15
N MET A 44 -3.84 -4.19 -10.90
CA MET A 44 -3.28 -3.96 -9.57
C MET A 44 -2.80 -2.52 -9.43
N THR A 45 -2.85 -1.99 -8.23
CA THR A 45 -2.32 -0.66 -7.88
C THR A 45 -1.59 -0.72 -6.54
N ALA A 46 -0.60 0.13 -6.37
CA ALA A 46 0.05 0.29 -5.09
C ALA A 46 -0.84 1.05 -4.11
N PHE A 47 -0.80 0.67 -2.84
CA PHE A 47 -1.53 1.33 -1.77
C PHE A 47 -0.62 1.52 -0.55
N VAL A 48 -0.60 2.73 0.02
CA VAL A 48 0.24 3.06 1.17
C VAL A 48 -0.57 2.95 2.47
N ARG A 49 -0.18 2.05 3.35
CA ARG A 49 -0.86 1.80 4.63
C ARG A 49 -0.39 2.75 5.73
N CYS A 50 -0.50 4.04 5.49
CA CYS A 50 -0.19 5.06 6.49
C CYS A 50 -0.98 6.34 6.22
N ALA A 51 -1.66 6.86 7.25
CA ALA A 51 -2.31 8.18 7.26
C ALA A 51 -1.68 9.12 8.30
N GLY A 52 -0.53 8.73 8.87
CA GLY A 52 0.22 9.51 9.88
C GLY A 52 1.02 10.65 9.25
N THR A 53 0.34 11.69 8.78
CA THR A 53 0.95 12.92 8.26
C THR A 53 1.77 13.65 9.34
N CYS A 54 2.52 14.70 8.96
CA CYS A 54 3.31 15.50 9.90
C CYS A 54 2.46 16.08 11.03
N GLY A 55 1.21 16.49 10.74
CA GLY A 55 0.28 17.01 11.76
C GLY A 55 -0.36 15.95 12.65
N LYS A 56 -0.36 14.67 12.24
CA LYS A 56 -1.04 13.58 12.96
C LYS A 56 -0.09 12.61 13.67
N SER A 57 1.17 12.54 13.27
CA SER A 57 2.19 11.67 13.85
C SER A 57 3.19 12.49 14.63
N LYS A 58 3.39 12.16 15.91
CA LYS A 58 4.42 12.83 16.74
C LYS A 58 5.81 12.49 16.24
N GLN A 59 6.73 13.41 16.45
CA GLN A 59 8.16 13.20 16.24
C GLN A 59 8.87 13.16 17.60
N ASN A 60 9.83 12.27 17.73
CA ASN A 60 10.66 12.13 18.94
C ASN A 60 11.85 13.07 18.93
N TYR A 61 12.31 13.48 17.74
CA TYR A 61 13.45 14.38 17.53
C TYR A 61 13.43 14.97 16.12
N ASP A 62 14.16 16.07 15.93
CA ASP A 62 14.39 16.66 14.61
C ASP A 62 15.54 15.94 13.92
N TYR A 63 15.28 15.47 12.70
CA TYR A 63 16.26 14.75 11.90
C TYR A 63 16.87 15.65 10.83
N CYS A 64 18.18 15.89 10.95
CA CYS A 64 18.97 16.74 10.04
C CYS A 64 19.90 15.95 9.11
N GLY A 65 19.73 14.62 9.00
CA GLY A 65 20.58 13.77 8.18
C GLY A 65 20.10 13.61 6.73
N VAL A 66 20.66 12.60 6.05
CA VAL A 66 20.33 12.27 4.66
C VAL A 66 18.85 11.86 4.56
N LYS A 67 18.12 12.51 3.66
CA LYS A 67 16.69 12.21 3.39
C LYS A 67 16.55 10.95 2.53
N ASP A 68 16.77 9.81 3.17
CA ASP A 68 16.68 8.49 2.57
C ASP A 68 16.06 7.52 3.58
N CYS A 69 14.99 6.80 3.16
CA CYS A 69 14.25 5.91 4.06
C CYS A 69 15.08 4.71 4.53
N GLU A 70 15.96 4.18 3.69
CA GLU A 70 16.78 3.01 4.03
C GLU A 70 17.85 3.37 5.06
N MET A 71 18.45 4.57 4.93
CA MET A 71 19.45 5.08 5.87
C MET A 71 18.90 5.28 7.28
N LEU A 72 17.60 5.44 7.43
CA LEU A 72 16.97 5.58 8.75
C LEU A 72 16.99 4.29 9.58
N ALA A 73 17.30 3.15 9.00
CA ALA A 73 17.54 1.92 9.77
C ALA A 73 18.71 2.07 10.76
N PHE A 74 19.66 2.99 10.49
CA PHE A 74 20.86 3.22 11.29
C PHE A 74 20.72 4.36 12.33
N VAL A 75 19.55 4.99 12.42
CA VAL A 75 19.31 6.06 13.39
C VAL A 75 18.40 5.59 14.54
N PRO A 76 18.39 6.28 15.70
CA PRO A 76 17.57 5.88 16.84
C PRO A 76 16.10 5.66 16.45
N SER A 77 15.51 4.55 16.92
CA SER A 77 14.11 4.15 16.66
C SER A 77 13.76 3.96 15.19
N GLY A 78 14.73 3.86 14.29
CA GLY A 78 14.51 3.72 12.85
C GLY A 78 13.80 4.90 12.21
N GLY A 79 14.07 6.12 12.75
CA GLY A 79 13.56 7.39 12.25
C GLY A 79 12.93 8.29 13.31
N PRO A 80 12.66 9.56 12.96
CA PRO A 80 12.20 10.59 13.89
C PRO A 80 10.74 10.40 14.36
N LYS A 81 9.89 9.70 13.59
CA LYS A 81 8.48 9.49 13.96
C LYS A 81 8.34 8.57 15.15
N ALA A 82 7.47 8.92 16.09
CA ALA A 82 7.15 8.10 17.26
C ALA A 82 6.43 6.79 16.88
N CYS A 83 5.73 6.75 15.75
CA CYS A 83 5.12 5.56 15.21
C CYS A 83 6.14 4.72 14.44
N HIS A 84 6.57 3.57 14.99
CA HIS A 84 7.54 2.68 14.33
C HIS A 84 7.04 2.07 13.02
N GLY A 85 5.73 1.86 12.89
CA GLY A 85 5.08 1.37 11.67
C GLY A 85 4.68 2.48 10.69
N GLY A 86 5.10 3.73 10.88
CA GLY A 86 4.71 4.86 10.05
C GLY A 86 5.60 5.11 8.83
N CYS A 87 5.06 5.80 7.82
CA CYS A 87 5.82 6.27 6.68
C CYS A 87 6.86 7.30 7.11
N LEU A 88 8.10 7.14 6.67
CA LEU A 88 9.21 8.03 6.98
C LEU A 88 9.20 9.34 6.17
N GLY A 89 8.53 9.34 5.01
CA GLY A 89 8.31 10.54 4.21
C GLY A 89 9.49 11.00 3.36
N PHE A 90 10.58 10.22 3.20
CA PHE A 90 11.77 10.65 2.44
C PHE A 90 11.79 10.19 0.97
N GLY A 91 10.75 9.47 0.51
CA GLY A 91 10.47 9.32 -0.91
C GLY A 91 11.32 8.29 -1.66
N ASN A 92 11.93 7.26 -1.03
CA ASN A 92 12.58 6.18 -1.78
C ASN A 92 11.63 5.51 -2.78
N CYS A 93 10.37 5.31 -2.39
CA CYS A 93 9.31 4.81 -3.26
C CYS A 93 8.98 5.76 -4.43
N VAL A 94 9.13 7.08 -4.24
CA VAL A 94 8.96 8.09 -5.31
C VAL A 94 10.07 7.97 -6.33
N LYS A 95 11.33 7.88 -5.87
CA LYS A 95 12.52 7.71 -6.73
C LYS A 95 12.44 6.41 -7.54
N ALA A 96 11.89 5.34 -6.95
CA ALA A 96 11.71 4.05 -7.62
C ALA A 96 10.55 4.02 -8.63
N CYS A 97 9.67 5.02 -8.64
CA CYS A 97 8.50 5.03 -9.50
C CYS A 97 8.79 5.66 -10.87
N ALA A 98 8.97 4.82 -11.90
CA ALA A 98 9.19 5.29 -13.28
C ALA A 98 7.97 5.98 -13.91
N PHE A 99 6.78 5.90 -13.28
CA PHE A 99 5.51 6.41 -13.83
C PHE A 99 5.06 7.72 -13.19
N GLY A 100 5.81 8.27 -12.23
CA GLY A 100 5.40 9.46 -11.49
C GLY A 100 4.07 9.29 -10.74
N ALA A 101 3.72 8.05 -10.39
CA ALA A 101 2.46 7.71 -9.73
C ALA A 101 2.50 7.86 -8.21
N ILE A 102 3.64 8.19 -7.62
CA ILE A 102 3.81 8.36 -6.18
C ILE A 102 4.44 9.70 -5.89
N GLN A 103 3.94 10.36 -4.86
CA GLN A 103 4.51 11.58 -4.31
C GLN A 103 4.44 11.56 -2.78
N VAL A 104 5.26 12.36 -2.12
CA VAL A 104 5.18 12.56 -0.66
C VAL A 104 4.38 13.84 -0.41
N ILE A 105 3.27 13.71 0.32
CA ILE A 105 2.41 14.81 0.73
C ILE A 105 2.35 14.81 2.26
N ASP A 106 2.67 15.91 2.87
CA ASP A 106 2.65 16.10 4.33
C ASP A 106 3.34 14.94 5.09
N GLY A 107 4.51 14.52 4.58
CA GLY A 107 5.35 13.48 5.20
C GLY A 107 4.85 12.04 5.06
N VAL A 108 3.90 11.78 4.14
CA VAL A 108 3.40 10.44 3.81
C VAL A 108 3.39 10.24 2.30
N ALA A 109 3.79 9.07 1.84
CA ALA A 109 3.69 8.71 0.43
C ALA A 109 2.22 8.50 0.04
N VAL A 110 1.83 9.08 -1.10
CA VAL A 110 0.47 8.98 -1.68
C VAL A 110 0.59 8.49 -3.11
N VAL A 111 -0.27 7.55 -3.49
CA VAL A 111 -0.30 6.93 -4.82
C VAL A 111 -1.45 7.51 -5.64
N ASP A 112 -1.15 7.99 -6.83
CA ASP A 112 -2.13 8.24 -7.88
C ASP A 112 -2.46 6.90 -8.56
N ARG A 113 -3.63 6.36 -8.28
CA ARG A 113 -4.07 5.04 -8.76
C ARG A 113 -4.25 5.00 -10.27
N GLU A 114 -4.59 6.13 -10.91
CA GLU A 114 -4.75 6.20 -12.35
C GLU A 114 -3.43 6.07 -13.10
N LYS A 115 -2.38 6.72 -12.57
CA LYS A 115 -1.02 6.63 -13.12
C LYS A 115 -0.31 5.33 -12.76
N CYS A 116 -0.74 4.67 -11.67
CA CYS A 116 -0.08 3.46 -11.19
C CYS A 116 -0.25 2.30 -12.18
N ARG A 117 0.88 1.66 -12.53
CA ARG A 117 0.93 0.50 -13.43
C ARG A 117 1.09 -0.84 -12.70
N GLY A 118 1.01 -0.86 -11.38
CA GLY A 118 1.04 -2.09 -10.61
C GLY A 118 2.39 -2.84 -10.62
N CYS A 119 3.50 -2.18 -10.97
CA CYS A 119 4.80 -2.85 -11.15
C CYS A 119 5.49 -3.28 -9.84
N GLY A 120 5.02 -2.84 -8.67
CA GLY A 120 5.54 -3.26 -7.36
C GLY A 120 6.87 -2.62 -6.92
N GLN A 121 7.56 -1.82 -7.77
CA GLN A 121 8.88 -1.28 -7.45
C GLN A 121 8.87 -0.43 -6.17
N CYS A 122 7.84 0.37 -5.94
CA CYS A 122 7.70 1.17 -4.74
C CYS A 122 7.56 0.32 -3.46
N ALA A 123 6.95 -0.86 -3.54
CA ALA A 123 6.84 -1.79 -2.42
C ALA A 123 8.19 -2.40 -2.05
N LEU A 124 9.01 -2.74 -3.05
CA LEU A 124 10.37 -3.27 -2.86
C LEU A 124 11.30 -2.26 -2.18
N HIS A 125 11.17 -0.98 -2.53
CA HIS A 125 12.01 0.12 -1.98
C HIS A 125 11.44 0.75 -0.69
N CYS A 126 10.42 0.16 -0.09
CA CYS A 126 9.88 0.63 1.18
C CYS A 126 10.47 -0.15 2.36
N PRO A 127 11.43 0.41 3.14
CA PRO A 127 12.07 -0.34 4.23
C PRO A 127 11.12 -0.65 5.40
N LYS A 128 9.96 0.04 5.45
CA LYS A 128 8.90 -0.21 6.43
C LYS A 128 7.80 -1.14 5.90
N HIS A 129 7.90 -1.64 4.67
CA HIS A 129 6.92 -2.53 4.02
C HIS A 129 5.47 -2.01 4.10
N LEU A 130 5.30 -0.70 3.88
CA LEU A 130 4.00 -0.02 4.00
C LEU A 130 3.18 -0.03 2.72
N ILE A 131 3.77 -0.45 1.62
CA ILE A 131 3.15 -0.39 0.30
C ILE A 131 2.74 -1.80 -0.11
N GLU A 132 1.44 -1.99 -0.26
CA GLU A 132 0.84 -3.24 -0.71
C GLU A 132 0.33 -3.09 -2.14
N MET A 133 0.35 -4.19 -2.87
CA MET A 133 -0.30 -4.27 -4.18
C MET A 133 -1.72 -4.78 -3.96
N ILE A 134 -2.70 -3.93 -4.27
CA ILE A 134 -4.13 -4.24 -4.11
C ILE A 134 -4.85 -4.20 -5.47
N SER A 135 -6.00 -4.87 -5.57
CA SER A 135 -6.84 -4.74 -6.76
C SER A 135 -7.29 -3.29 -6.95
N TYR A 136 -7.26 -2.82 -8.19
CA TYR A 136 -7.79 -1.50 -8.54
C TYR A 136 -9.29 -1.37 -8.23
N GLU A 137 -10.02 -2.49 -8.25
CA GLU A 137 -11.46 -2.53 -7.94
C GLU A 137 -11.77 -2.50 -6.44
N GLN A 138 -10.75 -2.64 -5.59
CA GLN A 138 -10.95 -2.59 -4.14
C GLN A 138 -11.43 -1.19 -3.72
N LYS A 139 -12.56 -1.16 -2.99
CA LYS A 139 -13.28 0.07 -2.65
C LYS A 139 -12.93 0.64 -1.28
N THR A 140 -12.38 -0.19 -0.39
CA THR A 140 -12.17 0.19 1.02
C THR A 140 -10.86 -0.41 1.51
N ALA A 141 -10.06 0.40 2.21
CA ALA A 141 -8.80 -0.07 2.79
C ALA A 141 -8.49 0.56 4.15
N VAL A 142 -7.65 -0.11 4.92
CA VAL A 142 -7.14 0.34 6.22
C VAL A 142 -5.83 1.10 6.01
N VAL A 143 -5.80 2.38 6.35
CA VAL A 143 -4.62 3.27 6.16
C VAL A 143 -3.73 3.31 7.40
N CYS A 144 -3.46 2.15 7.99
CA CYS A 144 -2.56 1.98 9.13
C CYS A 144 -1.85 0.63 9.04
N SER A 145 -0.63 0.56 9.56
CA SER A 145 0.20 -0.64 9.61
C SER A 145 0.79 -0.91 11.00
N SER A 146 0.49 -0.05 11.99
CA SER A 146 0.98 -0.23 13.36
C SER A 146 0.30 -1.42 14.03
N ARG A 147 1.10 -2.33 14.60
CA ARG A 147 0.66 -3.48 15.38
C ARG A 147 0.82 -3.25 16.89
N GLU A 148 1.16 -2.04 17.29
CA GLU A 148 1.30 -1.67 18.67
C GLU A 148 -0.05 -1.64 19.39
N LYS A 149 -0.02 -1.78 20.71
CA LYS A 149 -1.22 -1.70 21.56
C LYS A 149 -1.83 -0.29 21.50
N GLY A 150 -3.14 -0.19 21.55
CA GLY A 150 -3.90 1.04 21.36
C GLY A 150 -3.39 2.23 22.17
N LYS A 151 -2.92 2.04 23.43
CA LYS A 151 -2.35 3.12 24.25
C LYS A 151 -1.06 3.70 23.64
N ALA A 152 -0.16 2.85 23.14
CA ALA A 152 1.06 3.28 22.46
C ALA A 152 0.75 3.99 21.14
N VAL A 153 -0.18 3.44 20.36
CA VAL A 153 -0.64 4.07 19.11
C VAL A 153 -1.22 5.46 19.36
N MET A 154 -2.08 5.62 20.36
CA MET A 154 -2.68 6.92 20.71
C MET A 154 -1.63 7.95 21.15
N ALA A 155 -0.57 7.50 21.80
CA ALA A 155 0.54 8.38 22.21
C ALA A 155 1.39 8.84 21.00
N ALA A 156 1.52 8.00 19.96
CA ALA A 156 2.42 8.22 18.82
C ALA A 156 1.74 8.84 17.60
N CYS A 157 0.45 8.56 17.34
CA CYS A 157 -0.21 8.96 16.10
C CYS A 157 -1.73 9.10 16.29
N GLU A 158 -2.28 10.22 15.85
CA GLU A 158 -3.74 10.46 15.89
C GLU A 158 -4.51 9.63 14.84
N ALA A 159 -3.87 9.29 13.73
CA ALA A 159 -4.43 8.47 12.65
C ALA A 159 -3.98 7.00 12.76
N GLY A 160 -3.95 6.43 13.96
CA GLY A 160 -3.52 5.05 14.18
C GLY A 160 -4.67 4.11 14.58
N CYS A 161 -4.62 2.85 14.12
CA CYS A 161 -5.54 1.81 14.55
C CYS A 161 -5.27 1.44 16.01
N ILE A 162 -6.30 1.46 16.84
CA ILE A 162 -6.21 1.11 18.28
C ILE A 162 -6.72 -0.32 18.60
N GLY A 163 -7.02 -1.10 17.57
CA GLY A 163 -7.49 -2.49 17.75
C GLY A 163 -8.84 -2.63 18.45
N CYS A 164 -9.71 -1.61 18.41
CA CYS A 164 -10.96 -1.57 19.20
C CYS A 164 -12.07 -2.52 18.72
N LYS A 165 -11.88 -3.19 17.59
CA LYS A 165 -12.81 -4.16 16.97
C LYS A 165 -14.20 -3.61 16.60
N LYS A 166 -14.43 -2.28 16.62
CA LYS A 166 -15.74 -1.73 16.22
C LYS A 166 -16.06 -2.05 14.76
N CYS A 167 -15.09 -1.87 13.85
CA CYS A 167 -15.24 -2.18 12.43
C CYS A 167 -15.53 -3.67 12.18
N GLU A 168 -14.89 -4.58 12.93
CA GLU A 168 -15.12 -6.01 12.85
C GLU A 168 -16.57 -6.37 13.25
N ARG A 169 -17.06 -5.82 14.36
CA ARG A 169 -18.43 -6.05 14.85
C ARG A 169 -19.51 -5.44 13.95
N THR A 170 -19.20 -4.34 13.26
CA THR A 170 -20.15 -3.64 12.38
C THR A 170 -20.22 -4.28 10.98
N CYS A 171 -19.24 -5.11 10.60
CA CYS A 171 -19.18 -5.67 9.25
C CYS A 171 -20.15 -6.85 9.10
N SER A 172 -21.27 -6.65 8.41
CA SER A 172 -22.27 -7.69 8.12
C SER A 172 -21.73 -8.83 7.25
N GLN A 173 -20.69 -8.58 6.46
CA GLN A 173 -20.07 -9.56 5.55
C GLN A 173 -18.92 -10.32 6.22
N SER A 174 -18.63 -10.06 7.49
CA SER A 174 -17.45 -10.63 8.19
C SER A 174 -16.14 -10.48 7.40
N ALA A 175 -16.05 -9.40 6.62
CA ALA A 175 -14.91 -9.09 5.77
C ALA A 175 -13.76 -8.40 6.54
N ILE A 176 -13.97 -8.05 7.82
CA ILE A 176 -12.97 -7.36 8.62
C ILE A 176 -12.61 -8.21 9.82
N ARG A 177 -11.31 -8.37 10.06
CA ARG A 177 -10.73 -8.97 11.26
C ARG A 177 -9.74 -8.03 11.91
N VAL A 178 -9.66 -8.06 13.22
CA VAL A 178 -8.64 -7.31 13.98
C VAL A 178 -7.68 -8.32 14.59
N GLU A 179 -6.49 -8.38 14.00
CA GLU A 179 -5.38 -9.25 14.41
C GLU A 179 -4.19 -8.39 14.80
N GLU A 180 -3.45 -8.76 15.83
CA GLU A 180 -2.28 -8.02 16.34
C GLU A 180 -2.55 -6.50 16.50
N SER A 181 -3.71 -6.15 17.06
CA SER A 181 -4.15 -4.75 17.27
C SER A 181 -4.41 -3.94 16.00
N LEU A 182 -4.43 -4.55 14.81
CA LEU A 182 -4.64 -3.91 13.53
C LEU A 182 -5.84 -4.52 12.80
N ALA A 183 -6.65 -3.68 12.18
CA ALA A 183 -7.75 -4.12 11.33
C ALA A 183 -7.24 -4.53 9.96
N HIS A 184 -7.76 -5.65 9.44
CA HIS A 184 -7.52 -6.17 8.10
C HIS A 184 -8.84 -6.35 7.38
N ILE A 185 -8.90 -5.98 6.11
CA ILE A 185 -10.09 -6.16 5.26
C ILE A 185 -9.77 -7.23 4.22
N ASP A 186 -10.63 -8.24 4.17
CA ASP A 186 -10.64 -9.26 3.13
C ASP A 186 -11.32 -8.67 1.88
N PRO A 187 -10.57 -8.42 0.79
CA PRO A 187 -11.12 -7.78 -0.40
C PRO A 187 -12.14 -8.67 -1.15
N GLU A 188 -12.07 -9.99 -0.98
CA GLU A 188 -13.00 -10.93 -1.64
C GLU A 188 -14.39 -10.92 -0.98
N LYS A 189 -14.44 -10.67 0.33
CA LYS A 189 -15.70 -10.58 1.08
C LYS A 189 -16.25 -9.16 1.15
N CYS A 190 -15.41 -8.16 0.91
CA CYS A 190 -15.79 -6.76 1.08
C CYS A 190 -16.68 -6.24 -0.05
N THR A 191 -17.91 -5.89 0.25
CA THR A 191 -18.86 -5.28 -0.72
C THR A 191 -18.66 -3.78 -0.91
N GLY A 192 -17.81 -3.11 -0.09
CA GLY A 192 -17.59 -1.67 -0.14
C GLY A 192 -18.74 -0.83 0.43
N CYS A 193 -19.59 -1.39 1.30
CA CYS A 193 -20.77 -0.69 1.86
C CYS A 193 -20.43 0.55 2.68
N GLY A 194 -19.22 0.65 3.27
CA GLY A 194 -18.76 1.80 4.03
C GLY A 194 -19.11 1.82 5.53
N ALA A 195 -19.91 0.89 6.05
CA ALA A 195 -20.29 0.85 7.47
C ALA A 195 -19.09 0.85 8.45
N CYS A 196 -17.99 0.21 8.07
CA CYS A 196 -16.75 0.20 8.86
C CYS A 196 -16.03 1.57 8.88
N ILE A 197 -16.21 2.39 7.85
CA ILE A 197 -15.65 3.75 7.77
C ILE A 197 -16.30 4.62 8.84
N GLU A 198 -17.64 4.61 8.89
CA GLU A 198 -18.44 5.38 9.85
C GLU A 198 -18.22 4.90 11.29
N ALA A 199 -18.06 3.58 11.48
CA ALA A 199 -17.84 2.98 12.79
C ALA A 199 -16.43 3.24 13.36
N CYS A 200 -15.47 3.67 12.54
CA CYS A 200 -14.08 3.81 12.97
C CYS A 200 -13.84 5.10 13.77
N PRO A 201 -13.56 5.04 15.08
CA PRO A 201 -13.36 6.25 15.89
C PRO A 201 -12.04 6.98 15.58
N ARG A 202 -11.15 6.37 14.79
CA ARG A 202 -9.84 6.92 14.42
C ARG A 202 -9.77 7.32 12.95
N ASN A 203 -10.86 7.16 12.21
CA ASN A 203 -10.94 7.49 10.79
C ASN A 203 -9.77 6.91 9.97
N ILE A 204 -9.43 5.62 10.21
CA ILE A 204 -8.31 4.95 9.52
C ILE A 204 -8.79 3.92 8.48
N ILE A 205 -10.05 3.89 8.19
CA ILE A 205 -10.62 3.09 7.12
C ILE A 205 -11.17 4.07 6.08
N HIS A 206 -10.66 3.99 4.88
CA HIS A 206 -11.00 4.95 3.83
C HIS A 206 -11.62 4.24 2.62
N ARG A 207 -12.47 4.96 1.91
CA ARG A 207 -12.83 4.63 0.54
C ARG A 207 -11.65 4.99 -0.36
N ILE A 208 -11.28 4.10 -1.28
CA ILE A 208 -10.09 4.24 -2.13
C ILE A 208 -10.43 4.06 -3.60
#